data_330517b3b382eaae8dd963d1247ce87e
#
_entry.id   330517b3b382eaae8dd963d1247ce87e
#
_cell.length_a   1.000
_cell.length_b   1.000
_cell.length_c   1.000
_cell.angle_alpha   90.00
_cell.angle_beta   90.00
_cell.angle_gamma   90.00
#
_symmetry.space_group_name_H-M   'P 1'
#
loop_
_entity.id
_entity.type
_entity.pdbx_description
1 polymer ?
#
loop_
_entity_poly.entity_id
_entity_poly.type
_entity_poly.pdbx_seq_one_letter_code
_entity_poly.pdbx_strand_id
1 'polypeptide(L)'
;MTHPLWIPSSTRRESSNLWRFAEFVGFSLESNSYQDLHQWSIQDQFSFWRAVWDFASGVGDLGKTSHIGESGPEVRFFPDARFNLAENYLRRSGDDIAITYRGENVV
;
A
#
# COMPACT_ATOMS: atom_id res chain seq x y z
N MET A 1 4.22 12.66 -29.44
CA MET A 1 3.43 12.07 -28.32
C MET A 1 3.28 10.58 -28.56
N THR A 2 3.76 9.79 -27.67
CA THR A 2 3.51 8.34 -27.71
C THR A 2 2.13 8.06 -27.13
N HIS A 3 1.21 7.58 -27.94
CA HIS A 3 -0.07 7.08 -27.44
C HIS A 3 0.18 5.79 -26.64
N PRO A 4 -0.46 5.61 -25.48
CA PRO A 4 -0.35 4.38 -24.74
C PRO A 4 -0.90 3.22 -25.58
N LEU A 5 -0.20 2.09 -25.55
CA LEU A 5 -0.61 0.87 -26.28
C LEU A 5 -1.90 0.27 -25.74
N TRP A 6 -2.22 0.54 -24.49
CA TRP A 6 -3.43 0.07 -23.83
C TRP A 6 -3.83 1.04 -22.71
N ILE A 7 -5.13 1.23 -22.53
CA ILE A 7 -5.73 2.02 -21.44
C ILE A 7 -6.83 1.19 -20.81
N PRO A 8 -6.87 1.05 -19.47
CA PRO A 8 -7.95 0.36 -18.79
C PRO A 8 -9.28 1.11 -18.96
N SER A 9 -10.40 0.37 -18.98
CA SER A 9 -11.73 0.97 -18.96
C SER A 9 -11.95 1.79 -17.68
N SER A 10 -12.88 2.75 -17.71
CA SER A 10 -13.27 3.54 -16.53
C SER A 10 -13.66 2.64 -15.36
N THR A 11 -14.52 1.66 -15.59
CA THR A 11 -14.96 0.70 -14.58
C THR A 11 -13.80 -0.04 -13.93
N ARG A 12 -12.79 -0.46 -14.71
CA ARG A 12 -11.62 -1.14 -14.17
C ARG A 12 -10.74 -0.21 -13.33
N ARG A 13 -10.60 1.06 -13.73
CA ARG A 13 -9.86 2.06 -12.98
C ARG A 13 -10.53 2.34 -11.64
N GLU A 14 -11.82 2.66 -11.67
CA GLU A 14 -12.63 3.04 -10.49
C GLU A 14 -12.75 1.90 -9.47
N SER A 15 -12.74 0.64 -9.92
CA SER A 15 -12.75 -0.54 -9.04
C SER A 15 -11.37 -0.92 -8.47
N SER A 16 -10.30 -0.23 -8.87
CA SER A 16 -8.93 -0.57 -8.44
C SER A 16 -8.62 -0.12 -7.02
N ASN A 17 -7.66 -0.80 -6.38
CA ASN A 17 -7.15 -0.38 -5.08
C ASN A 17 -6.42 0.96 -5.14
N LEU A 18 -5.81 1.30 -6.29
CA LEU A 18 -5.19 2.60 -6.49
C LEU A 18 -6.22 3.73 -6.43
N TRP A 19 -7.39 3.53 -7.05
CA TRP A 19 -8.48 4.50 -6.98
C TRP A 19 -8.97 4.71 -5.55
N ARG A 20 -9.26 3.61 -4.84
CA ARG A 20 -9.69 3.65 -3.44
C ARG A 20 -8.66 4.28 -2.52
N PHE A 21 -7.38 4.00 -2.73
CA PHE A 21 -6.31 4.61 -1.96
C PHE A 21 -6.21 6.11 -2.22
N ALA A 22 -6.30 6.54 -3.49
CA ALA A 22 -6.29 7.95 -3.84
C ALA A 22 -7.42 8.71 -3.11
N GLU A 23 -8.65 8.19 -3.18
CA GLU A 23 -9.79 8.77 -2.45
C GLU A 23 -9.56 8.80 -0.93
N PHE A 24 -9.00 7.72 -0.37
CA PHE A 24 -8.69 7.62 1.05
C PHE A 24 -7.73 8.72 1.54
N VAL A 25 -6.75 9.09 0.73
CA VAL A 25 -5.79 10.17 1.05
C VAL A 25 -6.21 11.54 0.52
N GLY A 26 -7.41 11.66 -0.05
CA GLY A 26 -7.99 12.93 -0.49
C GLY A 26 -7.59 13.37 -1.91
N PHE A 27 -7.06 12.47 -2.76
CA PHE A 27 -6.84 12.72 -4.17
C PHE A 27 -8.01 12.19 -5.00
N SER A 28 -8.48 12.98 -5.96
CA SER A 28 -9.44 12.51 -6.96
C SER A 28 -8.71 12.18 -8.26
N LEU A 29 -8.72 10.93 -8.68
CA LEU A 29 -8.12 10.51 -9.96
C LEU A 29 -8.98 10.89 -11.18
N GLU A 30 -10.13 11.51 -10.98
CA GLU A 30 -10.90 12.17 -12.04
C GLU A 30 -10.32 13.54 -12.37
N SER A 31 -9.95 14.31 -11.35
CA SER A 31 -9.47 15.69 -11.46
C SER A 31 -7.95 15.82 -11.30
N ASN A 32 -7.32 14.91 -10.55
CA ASN A 32 -5.88 14.83 -10.38
C ASN A 32 -5.31 13.67 -11.20
N SER A 33 -4.11 13.84 -11.71
CA SER A 33 -3.42 12.76 -12.39
C SER A 33 -2.78 11.77 -11.41
N TYR A 34 -2.45 10.58 -11.91
CA TYR A 34 -1.59 9.64 -11.17
C TYR A 34 -0.26 10.31 -10.76
N GLN A 35 0.24 11.21 -11.58
CA GLN A 35 1.47 11.94 -11.31
C GLN A 35 1.38 12.79 -10.04
N ASP A 36 0.23 13.39 -9.74
CA ASP A 36 0.04 14.17 -8.50
C ASP A 36 0.13 13.28 -7.26
N LEU A 37 -0.51 12.11 -7.30
CA LEU A 37 -0.41 11.12 -6.23
C LEU A 37 1.03 10.60 -6.06
N HIS A 38 1.70 10.30 -7.17
CA HIS A 38 3.09 9.87 -7.17
C HIS A 38 4.01 10.98 -6.64
N GLN A 39 3.82 12.23 -7.07
CA GLN A 39 4.61 13.36 -6.59
C GLN A 39 4.47 13.53 -5.08
N TRP A 40 3.26 13.45 -4.54
CA TRP A 40 3.05 13.46 -3.09
C TRP A 40 3.77 12.30 -2.40
N SER A 41 3.71 11.09 -2.94
CA SER A 41 4.33 9.91 -2.33
C SER A 41 5.85 10.00 -2.19
N ILE A 42 6.51 10.75 -3.07
CA ILE A 42 7.97 10.96 -3.00
C ILE A 42 8.37 12.22 -2.22
N GLN A 43 7.50 13.23 -2.16
CA GLN A 43 7.75 14.45 -1.40
C GLN A 43 7.50 14.28 0.09
N ASP A 44 6.47 13.50 0.45
CA ASP A 44 6.11 13.20 1.84
C ASP A 44 5.98 11.68 2.04
N GLN A 45 7.12 10.99 1.96
CA GLN A 45 7.19 9.54 2.07
C GLN A 45 6.61 9.01 3.39
N PHE A 46 6.69 9.78 4.46
CA PHE A 46 6.25 9.33 5.78
C PHE A 46 4.74 9.35 5.90
N SER A 47 4.10 10.41 5.44
CA SER A 47 2.63 10.46 5.34
C SER A 47 2.11 9.40 4.38
N PHE A 48 2.82 9.18 3.26
CA PHE A 48 2.46 8.14 2.31
C PHE A 48 2.49 6.74 2.95
N TRP A 49 3.57 6.33 3.59
CA TRP A 49 3.68 4.99 4.18
C TRP A 49 2.76 4.80 5.38
N ARG A 50 2.49 5.86 6.15
CA ARG A 50 1.46 5.82 7.20
C ARG A 50 0.07 5.60 6.60
N ALA A 51 -0.27 6.33 5.55
CA ALA A 51 -1.53 6.17 4.85
C ALA A 51 -1.69 4.76 4.24
N VAL A 52 -0.62 4.17 3.71
CA VAL A 52 -0.61 2.77 3.23
C VAL A 52 -0.93 1.80 4.36
N TRP A 53 -0.32 1.97 5.54
CA TRP A 53 -0.62 1.16 6.71
C TRP A 53 -2.08 1.25 7.13
N ASP A 54 -2.60 2.48 7.23
CA ASP A 54 -3.98 2.74 7.63
C ASP A 54 -4.98 2.20 6.60
N PHE A 55 -4.74 2.43 5.31
CA PHE A 55 -5.55 1.91 4.21
C PHE A 55 -5.56 0.37 4.17
N ALA A 56 -4.42 -0.25 4.41
CA ALA A 56 -4.31 -1.70 4.50
C ALA A 56 -4.88 -2.28 5.81
N SER A 57 -5.34 -1.44 6.73
CA SER A 57 -5.81 -1.84 8.07
C SER A 57 -4.77 -2.67 8.82
N GLY A 58 -3.53 -2.21 8.83
CA GLY A 58 -2.42 -2.89 9.51
C GLY A 58 -2.73 -3.11 10.99
N VAL A 59 -2.42 -4.30 11.50
CA VAL A 59 -2.61 -4.69 12.90
C VAL A 59 -1.31 -4.53 13.65
N GLY A 60 -1.30 -3.68 14.67
CA GLY A 60 -0.13 -3.37 15.48
C GLY A 60 0.00 -1.89 15.80
N ASP A 61 1.15 -1.52 16.31
CA ASP A 61 1.48 -0.15 16.65
C ASP A 61 2.65 0.33 15.77
N LEU A 62 2.45 1.39 15.00
CA LEU A 62 3.50 2.02 14.20
C LEU A 62 4.47 2.86 15.05
N GLY A 63 4.13 3.13 16.31
CA GLY A 63 4.91 4.02 17.16
C GLY A 63 4.73 5.50 16.79
N LYS A 64 5.57 6.32 17.40
CA LYS A 64 5.49 7.79 17.28
C LYS A 64 6.50 8.35 16.29
N THR A 65 7.62 7.67 16.08
CA THR A 65 8.70 8.13 15.19
C THR A 65 8.38 7.71 13.77
N SER A 66 8.28 8.67 12.85
CA SER A 66 8.00 8.37 11.44
C SER A 66 9.19 7.73 10.74
N HIS A 67 10.40 8.20 11.04
CA HIS A 67 11.64 7.70 10.45
C HIS A 67 12.87 8.14 11.23
N ILE A 68 13.98 7.48 10.96
CA ILE A 68 15.34 7.92 11.28
C ILE A 68 16.20 7.81 10.02
N GLY A 69 17.22 8.68 9.91
CA GLY A 69 18.02 8.86 8.69
C GLY A 69 17.42 9.88 7.72
N GLU A 70 18.25 10.43 6.84
CA GLU A 70 17.82 11.51 5.94
C GLU A 70 17.47 11.02 4.52
N SER A 71 18.22 10.05 4.02
CA SER A 71 18.00 9.58 2.64
C SER A 71 18.60 8.20 2.36
N GLY A 72 18.13 7.56 1.30
CA GLY A 72 18.68 6.32 0.77
C GLY A 72 18.62 5.14 1.75
N PRO A 73 19.65 4.27 1.76
CA PRO A 73 19.65 3.05 2.57
C PRO A 73 19.70 3.26 4.09
N GLU A 74 19.99 4.48 4.53
CA GLU A 74 20.07 4.84 5.95
C GLU A 74 18.69 5.10 6.56
N VAL A 75 17.68 5.32 5.74
CA VAL A 75 16.33 5.60 6.21
C VAL A 75 15.70 4.34 6.79
N ARG A 76 15.26 4.45 8.03
CA ARG A 76 14.40 3.45 8.68
C ARG A 76 13.03 4.05 8.92
N PHE A 77 12.03 3.48 8.28
CA PHE A 77 10.64 3.87 8.50
C PHE A 77 10.10 3.22 9.77
N PHE A 78 9.39 4.00 10.58
CA PHE A 78 8.70 3.54 11.79
C PHE A 78 9.57 2.65 12.69
N PRO A 79 10.72 3.17 13.18
CA PRO A 79 11.67 2.35 13.95
C PRO A 79 11.10 1.84 15.28
N ASP A 80 10.05 2.48 15.79
CA ASP A 80 9.36 2.08 17.02
C ASP A 80 8.21 1.10 16.75
N ALA A 81 7.94 0.75 15.50
CA ALA A 81 6.82 -0.09 15.15
C ALA A 81 6.91 -1.48 15.80
N ARG A 82 5.77 -1.94 16.31
CA ARG A 82 5.60 -3.26 16.91
C ARG A 82 4.38 -3.93 16.30
N PHE A 83 4.60 -4.99 15.57
CA PHE A 83 3.53 -5.79 14.97
C PHE A 83 3.98 -7.22 14.75
N ASN A 84 3.01 -8.11 14.65
CA ASN A 84 3.23 -9.50 14.28
C ASN A 84 2.89 -9.67 12.79
N LEU A 85 3.85 -10.14 12.00
CA LEU A 85 3.65 -10.33 10.56
C LEU A 85 2.62 -11.42 10.27
N ALA A 86 2.67 -12.53 11.00
CA ALA A 86 1.71 -13.63 10.87
C ALA A 86 0.28 -13.18 11.22
N GLU A 87 0.10 -12.37 12.25
CA GLU A 87 -1.19 -11.79 12.61
C GLU A 87 -1.78 -10.95 11.46
N ASN A 88 -0.94 -10.14 10.81
CA ASN A 88 -1.37 -9.36 9.67
C ASN A 88 -1.76 -10.21 8.46
N TYR A 89 -1.03 -11.29 8.17
CA TYR A 89 -1.36 -12.18 7.06
C TYR A 89 -2.57 -13.06 7.33
N LEU A 90 -2.79 -13.49 8.58
CA LEU A 90 -3.83 -14.45 8.96
C LEU A 90 -5.04 -13.78 9.63
N ARG A 91 -5.20 -12.46 9.49
CA ARG A 91 -6.24 -11.68 10.16
C ARG A 91 -7.67 -11.94 9.69
N ARG A 92 -7.84 -12.58 8.53
CA ARG A 92 -9.16 -13.01 8.07
C ARG A 92 -9.57 -14.27 8.80
N SER A 93 -10.82 -14.30 9.27
CA SER A 93 -11.45 -15.46 9.85
C SER A 93 -12.46 -16.05 8.87
N GLY A 94 -12.77 -17.33 8.99
CA GLY A 94 -13.73 -18.04 8.15
C GLY A 94 -13.10 -19.17 7.37
N ASP A 95 -13.82 -19.68 6.38
CA ASP A 95 -13.46 -20.87 5.60
C ASP A 95 -12.66 -20.53 4.32
N ASP A 96 -12.28 -19.27 4.16
CA ASP A 96 -11.46 -18.84 3.02
C ASP A 96 -10.05 -19.45 3.09
N ILE A 97 -9.53 -19.84 1.93
CA ILE A 97 -8.16 -20.39 1.83
C ILE A 97 -7.15 -19.29 2.21
N ALA A 98 -6.41 -19.52 3.31
CA ALA A 98 -5.35 -18.61 3.75
C ALA A 98 -4.01 -18.90 3.05
N ILE A 99 -3.65 -20.17 2.89
CA ILE A 99 -2.38 -20.59 2.31
C ILE A 99 -2.61 -21.78 1.38
N THR A 100 -2.04 -21.70 0.18
CA THR A 100 -1.96 -22.84 -0.74
C THR A 100 -0.49 -23.24 -0.87
N TYR A 101 -0.18 -24.50 -0.59
CA TYR A 101 1.16 -25.06 -0.72
C TYR A 101 1.18 -26.19 -1.76
N ARG A 102 2.21 -26.21 -2.58
CA ARG A 102 2.52 -27.31 -3.49
C ARG A 102 4.01 -27.61 -3.46
N GLY A 103 4.37 -28.79 -2.98
CA GLY A 103 5.75 -29.28 -3.00
C GLY A 103 6.00 -30.21 -4.19
N GLU A 104 7.27 -30.49 -4.50
CA GLU A 104 7.67 -31.40 -5.60
C GLU A 104 7.23 -32.83 -5.35
N ASN A 105 7.14 -33.26 -4.11
CA ASN A 105 6.85 -34.65 -3.70
C ASN A 105 5.43 -34.85 -3.15
N VAL A 106 4.56 -33.89 -3.32
CA VAL A 106 3.15 -34.00 -2.91
C VAL A 106 2.31 -34.28 -4.16
N VAL A 107 1.86 -35.52 -4.29
CA VAL A 107 0.92 -35.95 -5.32
C VAL A 107 -0.51 -35.71 -4.84
#